data_17c14508859f3c11deb8958d47ecb6dc
#
_entry.id   17c14508859f3c11deb8958d47ecb6dc
#
_cell.length_a   1.000
_cell.length_b   1.000
_cell.length_c   1.000
_cell.angle_alpha   90.00
_cell.angle_beta   90.00
_cell.angle_gamma   90.00
#
_symmetry.space_group_name_H-M   'P 1'
#
loop_
_entity.id
_entity.type
_entity.pdbx_description
1 polymer ?
#
loop_
_entity_poly.entity_id
_entity_poly.type
_entity_poly.pdbx_seq_one_letter_code
_entity_poly.pdbx_strand_id
1 'polypeptide(L)'
;MDFRKTFLLFSLPFLFSGIFAQNKAINQNDSAGRKTGIWETYYESGRVKSRGTFNVGHPVGELTKYYPGGIVQAVMNFDETGRISYVKMFYETGNLASEGKYIDQKKDSVWNYFSTYDKRKAVSETYQMGKKHGLSYKYYVGGSPSEMHEWQNNLKNGKWEQYYENDQVRIAGGFVADSLNGAFVSYNPDGSLSITGSYQMGAMHGTWTYYSETGEEEFSVEYIDGRMLPNAEMDKRIDEFSKKVKDIIGDIDEIENPENF
;
A
#
# COMPACT_ATOMS: atom_id res chain seq x y z
N MET A 1 -63.83 69.45 -18.80
CA MET A 1 -62.88 68.88 -19.73
C MET A 1 -62.24 67.67 -19.01
N ASP A 2 -62.90 66.50 -19.22
CA ASP A 2 -62.62 65.27 -18.50
C ASP A 2 -61.62 64.39 -19.28
N PHE A 3 -60.46 64.12 -18.70
CA PHE A 3 -59.51 63.14 -19.25
C PHE A 3 -59.58 61.86 -18.43
N ARG A 4 -60.34 60.89 -18.94
CA ARG A 4 -60.30 59.49 -18.45
C ARG A 4 -59.05 58.81 -18.99
N LYS A 5 -58.11 58.45 -18.11
CA LYS A 5 -56.99 57.61 -18.42
C LYS A 5 -57.42 56.14 -18.27
N THR A 6 -57.49 55.42 -19.39
CA THR A 6 -57.74 53.99 -19.46
C THR A 6 -56.35 53.24 -19.17
N PHE A 7 -56.33 52.52 -18.06
CA PHE A 7 -55.20 51.62 -17.77
C PHE A 7 -55.46 50.26 -18.44
N LEU A 8 -54.63 49.89 -19.42
CA LEU A 8 -54.58 48.55 -19.98
C LEU A 8 -53.67 47.68 -19.11
N LEU A 9 -54.27 46.71 -18.42
CA LEU A 9 -53.51 45.65 -17.72
C LEU A 9 -53.10 44.56 -18.76
N PHE A 10 -51.79 44.53 -19.08
CA PHE A 10 -51.21 43.41 -19.81
C PHE A 10 -50.93 42.29 -18.80
N SER A 11 -51.75 41.23 -18.81
CA SER A 11 -51.46 39.99 -18.12
C SER A 11 -50.42 39.16 -18.94
N LEU A 12 -49.16 39.13 -18.49
CA LEU A 12 -48.15 38.19 -18.99
C LEU A 12 -48.52 36.78 -18.48
N PRO A 13 -48.66 35.77 -19.35
CA PRO A 13 -48.79 34.39 -18.88
C PRO A 13 -47.42 33.95 -18.36
N PHE A 14 -47.31 33.63 -17.04
CA PHE A 14 -46.20 32.92 -16.44
C PHE A 14 -46.19 31.49 -17.00
N LEU A 15 -45.34 31.26 -17.99
CA LEU A 15 -44.96 29.89 -18.40
C LEU A 15 -44.14 29.25 -17.29
N PHE A 16 -44.82 28.48 -16.44
CA PHE A 16 -44.16 27.52 -15.58
C PHE A 16 -43.56 26.43 -16.46
N SER A 17 -42.31 26.60 -16.90
CA SER A 17 -41.50 25.48 -17.39
C SER A 17 -41.18 24.59 -16.20
N GLY A 18 -42.01 23.58 -15.98
CA GLY A 18 -41.73 22.50 -15.05
C GLY A 18 -40.44 21.81 -15.49
N ILE A 19 -39.38 22.00 -14.72
CA ILE A 19 -38.17 21.18 -14.84
C ILE A 19 -38.59 19.80 -14.34
N PHE A 20 -39.08 18.95 -15.25
CA PHE A 20 -39.15 17.52 -14.96
C PHE A 20 -37.75 17.02 -14.82
N ALA A 21 -37.30 16.82 -13.59
CA ALA A 21 -36.12 16.01 -13.31
C ALA A 21 -36.39 14.64 -13.98
N GLN A 22 -35.73 14.38 -15.12
CA GLN A 22 -35.79 13.08 -15.74
C GLN A 22 -35.18 12.10 -14.75
N ASN A 23 -36.00 11.31 -14.07
CA ASN A 23 -35.57 10.14 -13.35
C ASN A 23 -34.86 9.24 -14.37
N LYS A 24 -33.52 9.32 -14.46
CA LYS A 24 -32.76 8.42 -15.30
C LYS A 24 -33.07 7.00 -14.82
N ALA A 25 -33.66 6.20 -15.71
CA ALA A 25 -33.96 4.81 -15.43
C ALA A 25 -32.64 4.09 -15.03
N ILE A 26 -32.66 3.38 -13.90
CA ILE A 26 -31.52 2.59 -13.41
C ILE A 26 -31.61 1.16 -13.92
N ASN A 27 -30.47 0.45 -13.93
CA ASN A 27 -30.36 -0.98 -14.25
C ASN A 27 -30.88 -1.33 -15.65
N GLN A 28 -30.57 -0.49 -16.64
CA GLN A 28 -30.94 -0.70 -18.03
C GLN A 28 -29.88 -1.48 -18.80
N ASN A 29 -30.32 -2.31 -19.75
CA ASN A 29 -29.45 -2.94 -20.73
C ASN A 29 -29.62 -2.30 -22.10
N ASP A 30 -28.58 -2.33 -22.92
CA ASP A 30 -28.65 -2.00 -24.34
C ASP A 30 -29.33 -3.14 -25.15
N SER A 31 -29.48 -2.95 -26.46
CA SER A 31 -30.10 -3.94 -27.36
C SER A 31 -29.35 -5.28 -27.43
N ALA A 32 -28.09 -5.33 -27.00
CA ALA A 32 -27.28 -6.54 -26.92
C ALA A 32 -27.27 -7.16 -25.51
N GLY A 33 -28.10 -6.67 -24.58
CA GLY A 33 -28.20 -7.17 -23.21
C GLY A 33 -27.06 -6.72 -22.29
N ARG A 34 -26.23 -5.75 -22.70
CA ARG A 34 -25.09 -5.27 -21.90
C ARG A 34 -25.53 -4.07 -21.05
N LYS A 35 -24.95 -3.96 -19.82
CA LYS A 35 -25.25 -2.85 -18.91
C LYS A 35 -24.98 -1.50 -19.56
N THR A 36 -25.91 -0.55 -19.39
CA THR A 36 -25.79 0.84 -19.85
C THR A 36 -26.42 1.81 -18.86
N GLY A 37 -25.90 3.04 -18.79
CA GLY A 37 -26.40 4.05 -17.87
C GLY A 37 -26.09 3.76 -16.39
N ILE A 38 -26.94 4.26 -15.50
CA ILE A 38 -26.75 4.09 -14.05
C ILE A 38 -27.18 2.69 -13.63
N TRP A 39 -26.30 2.01 -12.90
CA TRP A 39 -26.54 0.69 -12.31
C TRP A 39 -26.36 0.71 -10.81
N GLU A 40 -27.32 0.10 -10.11
CA GLU A 40 -27.28 -0.12 -8.68
C GLU A 40 -27.44 -1.60 -8.36
N THR A 41 -26.72 -2.05 -7.34
CA THR A 41 -26.94 -3.35 -6.69
C THR A 41 -27.30 -3.11 -5.24
N TYR A 42 -28.00 -4.07 -4.63
CA TYR A 42 -28.54 -3.91 -3.28
C TYR A 42 -28.14 -5.09 -2.40
N TYR A 43 -28.05 -4.84 -1.11
CA TYR A 43 -28.04 -5.87 -0.09
C TYR A 43 -29.43 -6.47 0.12
N GLU A 44 -29.55 -7.61 0.76
CA GLU A 44 -30.85 -8.22 1.14
C GLU A 44 -31.73 -7.26 1.97
N SER A 45 -31.09 -6.37 2.75
CA SER A 45 -31.79 -5.31 3.51
C SER A 45 -32.41 -4.21 2.65
N GLY A 46 -32.24 -4.23 1.34
CA GLY A 46 -32.67 -3.18 0.41
C GLY A 46 -31.77 -1.95 0.33
N ARG A 47 -30.70 -1.88 1.13
CA ARG A 47 -29.73 -0.78 1.05
C ARG A 47 -28.83 -0.92 -0.19
N VAL A 48 -28.44 0.20 -0.78
CA VAL A 48 -27.54 0.21 -1.93
C VAL A 48 -26.20 -0.41 -1.54
N LYS A 49 -25.76 -1.42 -2.30
CA LYS A 49 -24.46 -2.08 -2.19
C LYS A 49 -23.43 -1.45 -3.11
N SER A 50 -23.83 -1.09 -4.33
CA SER A 50 -22.98 -0.37 -5.27
C SER A 50 -23.81 0.50 -6.22
N ARG A 51 -23.21 1.61 -6.68
CA ARG A 51 -23.77 2.49 -7.70
C ARG A 51 -22.65 2.93 -8.64
N GLY A 52 -22.90 2.91 -9.95
CA GLY A 52 -21.94 3.37 -10.95
C GLY A 52 -22.58 3.53 -12.31
N THR A 53 -21.83 4.12 -13.24
CA THR A 53 -22.24 4.26 -14.65
C THR A 53 -21.56 3.19 -15.48
N PHE A 54 -22.31 2.60 -16.40
CA PHE A 54 -21.85 1.57 -17.33
C PHE A 54 -22.04 2.01 -18.77
N ASN A 55 -21.09 1.66 -19.61
CA ASN A 55 -21.15 1.81 -21.06
C ASN A 55 -20.73 0.50 -21.72
N VAL A 56 -21.56 -0.04 -22.60
CA VAL A 56 -21.28 -1.29 -23.34
C VAL A 56 -20.85 -2.44 -22.41
N GLY A 57 -21.48 -2.54 -21.21
CA GLY A 57 -21.18 -3.56 -20.21
C GLY A 57 -20.00 -3.28 -19.27
N HIS A 58 -19.21 -2.25 -19.52
CA HIS A 58 -18.06 -1.88 -18.70
C HIS A 58 -18.38 -0.67 -17.81
N PRO A 59 -17.84 -0.61 -16.56
CA PRO A 59 -17.97 0.58 -15.74
C PRO A 59 -17.18 1.73 -16.35
N VAL A 60 -17.71 2.95 -16.29
CA VAL A 60 -17.06 4.20 -16.74
C VAL A 60 -17.32 5.31 -15.72
N GLY A 61 -16.34 6.19 -15.53
CA GLY A 61 -16.41 7.23 -14.50
C GLY A 61 -16.48 6.64 -13.10
N GLU A 62 -17.20 7.27 -12.19
CA GLU A 62 -17.26 6.86 -10.79
C GLU A 62 -18.17 5.65 -10.56
N LEU A 63 -17.63 4.66 -9.83
CA LEU A 63 -18.37 3.56 -9.23
C LEU A 63 -18.09 3.55 -7.73
N THR A 64 -19.15 3.67 -6.93
CA THR A 64 -19.08 3.65 -5.47
C THR A 64 -19.65 2.35 -4.92
N LYS A 65 -18.95 1.74 -3.98
CA LYS A 65 -19.40 0.59 -3.18
C LYS A 65 -19.63 1.02 -1.74
N TYR A 66 -20.58 0.40 -1.08
CA TYR A 66 -20.96 0.72 0.29
C TYR A 66 -20.91 -0.54 1.15
N TYR A 67 -20.60 -0.37 2.44
CA TYR A 67 -20.82 -1.38 3.47
C TYR A 67 -22.32 -1.55 3.76
N PRO A 68 -22.74 -2.66 4.41
CA PRO A 68 -24.15 -2.85 4.79
C PRO A 68 -24.72 -1.70 5.64
N GLY A 69 -23.87 -1.03 6.42
CA GLY A 69 -24.18 0.16 7.20
C GLY A 69 -24.45 1.44 6.39
N GLY A 70 -24.12 1.43 5.08
CA GLY A 70 -24.26 2.57 4.18
C GLY A 70 -23.03 3.48 4.11
N ILE A 71 -21.98 3.17 4.88
CA ILE A 71 -20.68 3.86 4.81
C ILE A 71 -19.99 3.47 3.49
N VAL A 72 -19.31 4.40 2.85
CA VAL A 72 -18.56 4.15 1.62
C VAL A 72 -17.45 3.13 1.90
N GLN A 73 -17.43 2.04 1.13
CA GLN A 73 -16.40 1.00 1.16
C GLN A 73 -15.30 1.27 0.14
N ALA A 74 -15.68 1.71 -1.07
CA ALA A 74 -14.72 2.01 -2.13
C ALA A 74 -15.31 3.02 -3.11
N VAL A 75 -14.44 3.90 -3.63
CA VAL A 75 -14.69 4.76 -4.78
C VAL A 75 -13.68 4.39 -5.85
N MET A 76 -14.18 4.07 -7.05
CA MET A 76 -13.39 3.68 -8.21
C MET A 76 -13.69 4.64 -9.35
N ASN A 77 -12.68 5.29 -9.91
CA ASN A 77 -12.82 6.16 -11.08
C ASN A 77 -12.23 5.44 -12.30
N PHE A 78 -13.11 4.98 -13.17
CA PHE A 78 -12.76 4.25 -14.39
C PHE A 78 -12.55 5.19 -15.56
N ASP A 79 -11.60 4.83 -16.43
CA ASP A 79 -11.44 5.44 -17.74
C ASP A 79 -12.62 5.07 -18.69
N GLU A 80 -12.65 5.65 -19.87
CA GLU A 80 -13.70 5.39 -20.87
C GLU A 80 -13.73 3.93 -21.36
N THR A 81 -12.62 3.20 -21.24
CA THR A 81 -12.53 1.79 -21.64
C THR A 81 -12.98 0.83 -20.54
N GLY A 82 -13.08 1.28 -19.28
CA GLY A 82 -13.36 0.47 -18.11
C GLY A 82 -12.19 -0.42 -17.69
N ARG A 83 -11.02 -0.30 -18.31
CA ARG A 83 -9.84 -1.13 -18.04
C ARG A 83 -8.94 -0.57 -16.96
N ILE A 84 -8.82 0.76 -16.89
CA ILE A 84 -8.01 1.46 -15.89
C ILE A 84 -8.95 2.06 -14.85
N SER A 85 -8.64 1.85 -13.58
CA SER A 85 -9.35 2.55 -12.50
C SER A 85 -8.39 3.02 -11.42
N TYR A 86 -8.65 4.24 -10.90
CA TYR A 86 -8.05 4.75 -9.68
C TYR A 86 -9.01 4.48 -8.53
N VAL A 87 -8.52 3.84 -7.48
CA VAL A 87 -9.35 3.30 -6.40
C VAL A 87 -8.95 3.90 -5.07
N LYS A 88 -9.95 4.28 -4.27
CA LYS A 88 -9.83 4.54 -2.83
C LYS A 88 -10.72 3.56 -2.09
N MET A 89 -10.16 2.84 -1.13
CA MET A 89 -10.88 1.94 -0.25
C MET A 89 -10.91 2.53 1.15
N PHE A 90 -11.99 2.30 1.88
CA PHE A 90 -12.19 2.86 3.20
C PHE A 90 -12.52 1.76 4.20
N TYR A 91 -12.13 1.94 5.45
CA TYR A 91 -12.59 1.13 6.57
C TYR A 91 -14.06 1.43 6.91
N GLU A 92 -14.70 0.58 7.68
CA GLU A 92 -16.07 0.84 8.18
C GLU A 92 -16.16 2.08 9.06
N THR A 93 -15.04 2.56 9.60
CA THR A 93 -14.91 3.85 10.29
C THR A 93 -15.01 5.06 9.37
N GLY A 94 -14.98 4.85 8.03
CA GLY A 94 -14.94 5.90 7.01
C GLY A 94 -13.52 6.44 6.75
N ASN A 95 -12.50 5.97 7.47
CA ASN A 95 -11.12 6.37 7.23
C ASN A 95 -10.57 5.68 5.96
N LEU A 96 -9.68 6.36 5.23
CA LEU A 96 -9.00 5.79 4.07
C LEU A 96 -8.18 4.57 4.50
N ALA A 97 -8.39 3.43 3.84
CA ALA A 97 -7.68 2.18 4.10
C ALA A 97 -6.56 1.96 3.08
N SER A 98 -6.86 2.17 1.80
CA SER A 98 -5.86 2.06 0.74
C SER A 98 -6.27 2.85 -0.49
N GLU A 99 -5.26 3.19 -1.32
CA GLU A 99 -5.48 3.80 -2.63
C GLU A 99 -4.45 3.29 -3.62
N GLY A 100 -4.83 3.25 -4.89
CA GLY A 100 -3.96 2.81 -5.96
C GLY A 100 -4.65 2.72 -7.31
N LYS A 101 -3.98 2.07 -8.25
CA LYS A 101 -4.41 1.92 -9.62
C LYS A 101 -4.63 0.45 -9.96
N TYR A 102 -5.71 0.16 -10.66
CA TYR A 102 -5.90 -1.12 -11.36
C TYR A 102 -5.78 -0.94 -12.87
N ILE A 103 -5.20 -1.94 -13.52
CA ILE A 103 -5.26 -2.16 -14.97
C ILE A 103 -5.80 -3.57 -15.18
N ASP A 104 -6.90 -3.70 -15.91
CA ASP A 104 -7.59 -4.98 -16.15
C ASP A 104 -7.85 -5.75 -14.83
N GLN A 105 -8.33 -5.03 -13.80
CA GLN A 105 -8.63 -5.54 -12.45
C GLN A 105 -7.40 -6.07 -11.67
N LYS A 106 -6.18 -5.82 -12.14
CA LYS A 106 -4.94 -6.17 -11.46
C LYS A 106 -4.30 -4.92 -10.88
N LYS A 107 -3.79 -4.99 -9.65
CA LYS A 107 -3.01 -3.88 -9.05
C LYS A 107 -1.85 -3.53 -9.96
N ASP A 108 -1.63 -2.22 -10.14
CA ASP A 108 -0.55 -1.67 -10.94
C ASP A 108 -0.03 -0.37 -10.33
N SER A 109 1.23 -0.02 -10.59
CA SER A 109 1.88 1.16 -10.01
C SER A 109 1.93 1.11 -8.47
N VAL A 110 2.02 2.27 -7.81
CA VAL A 110 2.12 2.36 -6.35
C VAL A 110 0.75 2.23 -5.70
N TRP A 111 0.68 1.40 -4.66
CA TRP A 111 -0.44 1.25 -3.74
C TRP A 111 -0.03 1.73 -2.36
N ASN A 112 -0.80 2.64 -1.78
CA ASN A 112 -0.64 3.13 -0.43
C ASN A 112 -1.68 2.49 0.49
N TYR A 113 -1.25 2.11 1.70
CA TYR A 113 -2.09 1.55 2.75
C TYR A 113 -1.96 2.40 4.00
N PHE A 114 -3.09 2.63 4.66
CA PHE A 114 -3.21 3.55 5.78
C PHE A 114 -3.67 2.84 7.04
N SER A 115 -3.15 3.25 8.18
CA SER A 115 -3.55 2.73 9.48
C SER A 115 -4.99 3.14 9.82
N THR A 116 -5.77 2.20 10.37
CA THR A 116 -7.14 2.48 10.81
C THR A 116 -7.20 3.39 12.05
N TYR A 117 -6.12 3.42 12.85
CA TYR A 117 -6.06 4.12 14.14
C TYR A 117 -5.70 5.60 13.97
N ASP A 118 -4.60 5.90 13.31
CA ASP A 118 -4.01 7.24 13.21
C ASP A 118 -4.05 7.82 11.79
N LYS A 119 -4.63 7.08 10.82
CA LYS A 119 -4.82 7.49 9.41
C LYS A 119 -3.52 7.76 8.64
N ARG A 120 -2.36 7.47 9.24
CA ARG A 120 -1.07 7.64 8.58
C ARG A 120 -0.88 6.59 7.48
N LYS A 121 -0.02 6.89 6.53
CA LYS A 121 0.48 5.89 5.59
C LYS A 121 1.37 4.91 6.34
N ALA A 122 1.00 3.63 6.36
CA ALA A 122 1.72 2.57 7.04
C ALA A 122 2.62 1.80 6.08
N VAL A 123 2.15 1.57 4.85
CA VAL A 123 2.87 0.80 3.83
C VAL A 123 2.67 1.45 2.46
N SER A 124 3.69 1.38 1.60
CA SER A 124 3.52 1.56 0.15
C SER A 124 4.17 0.40 -0.59
N GLU A 125 3.50 -0.09 -1.62
CA GLU A 125 3.95 -1.23 -2.42
C GLU A 125 3.82 -0.91 -3.89
N THR A 126 4.81 -1.31 -4.69
CA THR A 126 4.75 -1.16 -6.14
C THR A 126 4.34 -2.48 -6.77
N TYR A 127 3.38 -2.39 -7.71
CA TYR A 127 2.84 -3.53 -8.43
C TYR A 127 3.02 -3.35 -9.93
N GLN A 128 3.17 -4.48 -10.62
CA GLN A 128 3.11 -4.59 -12.07
C GLN A 128 2.17 -5.74 -12.41
N MET A 129 1.04 -5.44 -13.04
CA MET A 129 0.04 -6.42 -13.47
C MET A 129 -0.35 -7.44 -12.38
N GLY A 130 -0.56 -6.97 -11.15
CA GLY A 130 -1.02 -7.74 -9.99
C GLY A 130 0.09 -8.40 -9.17
N LYS A 131 1.34 -8.30 -9.58
CA LYS A 131 2.48 -8.84 -8.84
C LYS A 131 3.28 -7.70 -8.20
N LYS A 132 3.77 -7.89 -6.98
CA LYS A 132 4.75 -6.97 -6.37
C LYS A 132 5.98 -6.90 -7.26
N HIS A 133 6.37 -5.70 -7.66
CA HIS A 133 7.50 -5.46 -8.55
C HIS A 133 8.00 -4.02 -8.36
N GLY A 134 9.28 -3.84 -8.03
CA GLY A 134 9.87 -2.56 -7.65
C GLY A 134 9.91 -2.38 -6.14
N LEU A 135 9.94 -1.15 -5.64
CA LEU A 135 10.17 -0.84 -4.25
C LEU A 135 8.87 -0.91 -3.42
N SER A 136 8.99 -1.42 -2.19
CA SER A 136 7.99 -1.29 -1.14
C SER A 136 8.61 -0.68 0.12
N TYR A 137 7.80 0.05 0.87
CA TYR A 137 8.19 0.71 2.10
C TYR A 137 7.19 0.44 3.21
N LYS A 138 7.70 0.22 4.42
CA LYS A 138 6.96 0.39 5.67
C LYS A 138 7.35 1.73 6.30
N TYR A 139 6.50 2.29 7.13
CA TYR A 139 6.72 3.60 7.71
C TYR A 139 6.51 3.58 9.23
N TYR A 140 7.36 4.32 9.95
CA TYR A 140 7.18 4.62 11.37
C TYR A 140 5.93 5.50 11.59
N VAL A 141 5.51 5.62 12.86
CA VAL A 141 4.40 6.51 13.25
C VAL A 141 4.69 7.96 12.85
N GLY A 142 5.94 8.39 12.92
CA GLY A 142 6.39 9.73 12.47
C GLY A 142 6.34 9.96 10.95
N GLY A 143 6.12 8.90 10.15
CA GLY A 143 6.01 8.98 8.69
C GLY A 143 7.33 8.77 7.95
N SER A 144 8.47 8.66 8.65
CA SER A 144 9.74 8.24 8.05
C SER A 144 9.72 6.77 7.66
N PRO A 145 10.48 6.34 6.65
CA PRO A 145 10.62 4.93 6.30
C PRO A 145 11.20 4.12 7.47
N SER A 146 10.64 2.94 7.75
CA SER A 146 11.20 1.97 8.71
C SER A 146 11.89 0.82 8.00
N GLU A 147 11.39 0.44 6.83
CA GLU A 147 11.93 -0.66 6.04
C GLU A 147 11.67 -0.45 4.55
N MET A 148 12.62 -0.89 3.72
CA MET A 148 12.50 -0.91 2.26
C MET A 148 12.90 -2.28 1.72
N HIS A 149 12.09 -2.82 0.78
CA HIS A 149 12.41 -4.00 0.00
C HIS A 149 12.26 -3.75 -1.48
N GLU A 150 13.13 -4.36 -2.27
CA GLU A 150 12.96 -4.48 -3.72
C GLU A 150 12.34 -5.84 -4.06
N TRP A 151 11.34 -5.81 -4.97
CA TRP A 151 10.56 -6.98 -5.36
C TRP A 151 10.63 -7.23 -6.85
N GLN A 152 10.64 -8.51 -7.22
CA GLN A 152 10.51 -8.96 -8.60
C GLN A 152 9.53 -10.13 -8.67
N ASN A 153 8.35 -9.91 -9.30
CA ASN A 153 7.32 -10.94 -9.49
C ASN A 153 6.85 -11.63 -8.21
N ASN A 154 6.60 -10.88 -7.13
CA ASN A 154 6.20 -11.31 -5.78
C ASN A 154 7.33 -11.93 -4.93
N LEU A 155 8.55 -11.99 -5.41
CA LEU A 155 9.71 -12.44 -4.63
C LEU A 155 10.55 -11.23 -4.23
N LYS A 156 11.07 -11.20 -3.00
CA LYS A 156 12.09 -10.25 -2.59
C LYS A 156 13.34 -10.51 -3.44
N ASN A 157 13.75 -9.52 -4.22
CA ASN A 157 14.90 -9.69 -5.12
C ASN A 157 15.52 -8.33 -5.39
N GLY A 158 16.72 -8.12 -4.86
CA GLY A 158 17.44 -6.84 -4.88
C GLY A 158 17.65 -6.28 -3.49
N LYS A 159 17.60 -4.98 -3.36
CA LYS A 159 17.98 -4.23 -2.19
C LYS A 159 16.99 -4.40 -1.03
N TRP A 160 17.52 -4.43 0.19
CA TRP A 160 16.80 -4.40 1.44
C TRP A 160 17.49 -3.44 2.40
N GLU A 161 16.72 -2.55 3.04
CA GLU A 161 17.19 -1.62 4.06
C GLU A 161 16.17 -1.50 5.19
N GLN A 162 16.70 -1.43 6.42
CA GLN A 162 15.95 -0.95 7.58
C GLN A 162 16.53 0.39 8.02
N TYR A 163 15.68 1.22 8.61
CA TYR A 163 16.06 2.56 9.04
C TYR A 163 15.75 2.78 10.52
N TYR A 164 16.47 3.68 11.13
CA TYR A 164 16.10 4.29 12.40
C TYR A 164 15.04 5.38 12.17
N GLU A 165 14.35 5.83 13.23
CA GLU A 165 13.34 6.91 13.12
C GLU A 165 13.93 8.26 12.64
N ASN A 166 15.25 8.45 12.75
CA ASN A 166 15.98 9.61 12.26
C ASN A 166 16.42 9.50 10.79
N ASP A 167 15.84 8.56 10.02
CA ASP A 167 16.13 8.27 8.62
C ASP A 167 17.52 7.69 8.33
N GLN A 168 18.33 7.43 9.36
CA GLN A 168 19.63 6.76 9.17
C GLN A 168 19.42 5.28 8.90
N VAL A 169 20.24 4.70 8.01
CA VAL A 169 20.23 3.26 7.75
C VAL A 169 20.67 2.50 8.99
N ARG A 170 19.85 1.57 9.46
CA ARG A 170 20.14 0.63 10.52
C ARG A 170 20.75 -0.65 9.97
N ILE A 171 20.18 -1.18 8.88
CA ILE A 171 20.63 -2.40 8.20
C ILE A 171 20.60 -2.15 6.70
N ALA A 172 21.59 -2.66 5.99
CA ALA A 172 21.59 -2.76 4.54
C ALA A 172 21.98 -4.18 4.13
N GLY A 173 21.26 -4.73 3.17
CA GLY A 173 21.50 -6.07 2.64
C GLY A 173 20.77 -6.28 1.32
N GLY A 174 20.64 -7.54 0.92
CA GLY A 174 19.97 -7.90 -0.30
C GLY A 174 19.32 -9.29 -0.27
N PHE A 175 18.38 -9.48 -1.15
CA PHE A 175 17.69 -10.74 -1.37
C PHE A 175 17.86 -11.22 -2.81
N VAL A 176 17.89 -12.53 -2.98
CA VAL A 176 17.73 -13.21 -4.25
C VAL A 176 16.66 -14.27 -4.06
N ALA A 177 15.52 -14.13 -4.75
CA ALA A 177 14.40 -15.06 -4.69
C ALA A 177 13.99 -15.41 -3.24
N ASP A 178 13.69 -14.37 -2.42
CA ASP A 178 13.29 -14.43 -0.99
C ASP A 178 14.40 -14.90 -0.03
N SER A 179 15.59 -15.22 -0.49
CA SER A 179 16.72 -15.61 0.37
C SER A 179 17.70 -14.46 0.53
N LEU A 180 18.16 -14.16 1.76
CA LEU A 180 19.24 -13.22 2.00
C LEU A 180 20.49 -13.62 1.20
N ASN A 181 21.09 -12.69 0.47
CA ASN A 181 22.22 -12.97 -0.38
C ASN A 181 23.07 -11.71 -0.63
N GLY A 182 24.41 -11.89 -0.59
CA GLY A 182 25.38 -10.81 -0.77
C GLY A 182 25.75 -10.11 0.54
N ALA A 183 26.29 -8.90 0.44
CA ALA A 183 26.78 -8.14 1.57
C ALA A 183 25.66 -7.77 2.56
N PHE A 184 26.02 -7.80 3.84
CA PHE A 184 25.19 -7.37 4.96
C PHE A 184 25.99 -6.36 5.79
N VAL A 185 25.34 -5.25 6.14
CA VAL A 185 25.91 -4.21 6.99
C VAL A 185 24.85 -3.75 7.98
N SER A 186 25.20 -3.64 9.26
CA SER A 186 24.39 -2.93 10.24
C SER A 186 25.17 -1.77 10.88
N TYR A 187 24.42 -0.75 11.27
CA TYR A 187 24.95 0.48 11.84
C TYR A 187 24.31 0.75 13.21
N ASN A 188 25.05 1.43 14.06
CA ASN A 188 24.55 2.01 15.31
C ASN A 188 23.72 3.28 15.02
N PRO A 189 22.94 3.80 16.00
CA PRO A 189 22.14 5.02 15.81
C PRO A 189 22.95 6.28 15.50
N ASP A 190 24.23 6.31 15.79
CA ASP A 190 25.15 7.41 15.45
C ASP A 190 25.77 7.29 14.05
N GLY A 191 25.45 6.17 13.33
CA GLY A 191 25.95 5.86 12.00
C GLY A 191 27.29 5.11 11.97
N SER A 192 27.91 4.78 13.12
CA SER A 192 29.07 3.91 13.19
C SER A 192 28.71 2.48 12.81
N LEU A 193 29.70 1.71 12.31
CA LEU A 193 29.48 0.29 12.00
C LEU A 193 29.17 -0.50 13.26
N SER A 194 28.25 -1.46 13.17
CA SER A 194 27.95 -2.44 14.20
C SER A 194 28.35 -3.86 13.77
N ILE A 195 27.93 -4.29 12.59
CA ILE A 195 28.26 -5.61 12.05
C ILE A 195 28.42 -5.48 10.53
N THR A 196 29.43 -6.19 9.98
CA THR A 196 29.57 -6.44 8.55
C THR A 196 29.70 -7.92 8.27
N GLY A 197 29.19 -8.39 7.15
CA GLY A 197 29.29 -9.79 6.75
C GLY A 197 28.68 -10.05 5.40
N SER A 198 28.43 -11.31 5.10
CA SER A 198 27.71 -11.69 3.89
C SER A 198 26.82 -12.90 4.11
N TYR A 199 25.75 -12.96 3.32
CA TYR A 199 24.88 -14.13 3.21
C TYR A 199 25.06 -14.80 1.86
N GLN A 200 24.93 -16.12 1.86
CA GLN A 200 24.84 -16.94 0.67
C GLN A 200 23.63 -17.86 0.82
N MET A 201 22.63 -17.68 -0.05
CA MET A 201 21.40 -18.49 -0.04
C MET A 201 20.70 -18.56 1.33
N GLY A 202 20.66 -17.44 2.06
CA GLY A 202 20.04 -17.32 3.38
C GLY A 202 20.94 -17.71 4.57
N ALA A 203 22.12 -18.25 4.32
CA ALA A 203 23.07 -18.65 5.35
C ALA A 203 24.23 -17.65 5.49
N MET A 204 24.69 -17.38 6.71
CA MET A 204 25.92 -16.61 6.95
C MET A 204 27.10 -17.30 6.28
N HIS A 205 27.91 -16.54 5.54
CA HIS A 205 29.03 -17.05 4.77
C HIS A 205 30.19 -16.05 4.75
N GLY A 206 31.44 -16.54 4.82
CA GLY A 206 32.66 -15.72 4.89
C GLY A 206 32.83 -15.05 6.23
N THR A 207 33.65 -13.99 6.25
CA THR A 207 34.01 -13.26 7.46
C THR A 207 32.86 -12.35 7.92
N TRP A 208 32.50 -12.50 9.20
CA TRP A 208 31.58 -11.59 9.90
C TRP A 208 32.41 -10.82 10.94
N THR A 209 32.39 -9.48 10.81
CA THR A 209 33.13 -8.57 11.67
C THR A 209 32.17 -7.78 12.54
N TYR A 210 32.49 -7.71 13.83
CA TYR A 210 31.70 -7.02 14.87
C TYR A 210 32.50 -5.83 15.38
N TYR A 211 31.78 -4.71 15.55
CA TYR A 211 32.38 -3.45 15.95
C TYR A 211 31.82 -2.99 17.28
N SER A 212 32.63 -2.29 18.06
CA SER A 212 32.26 -1.63 19.29
C SER A 212 31.26 -0.47 19.03
N GLU A 213 30.68 0.10 20.09
CA GLU A 213 29.90 1.32 20.00
C GLU A 213 30.67 2.51 19.42
N THR A 214 32.03 2.48 19.54
CA THR A 214 32.90 3.51 18.95
C THR A 214 33.28 3.22 17.50
N GLY A 215 32.82 2.10 16.93
CA GLY A 215 33.09 1.70 15.53
C GLY A 215 34.46 1.01 15.34
N GLU A 216 35.17 0.63 16.41
CA GLU A 216 36.39 -0.14 16.32
C GLU A 216 36.10 -1.64 16.22
N GLU A 217 36.85 -2.37 15.39
CA GLU A 217 36.72 -3.83 15.28
C GLU A 217 36.98 -4.49 16.62
N GLU A 218 36.02 -5.26 17.13
CA GLU A 218 36.18 -6.05 18.36
C GLU A 218 36.63 -7.46 18.05
N PHE A 219 36.04 -8.10 17.05
CA PHE A 219 36.38 -9.46 16.63
C PHE A 219 35.74 -9.81 15.28
N SER A 220 36.27 -10.86 14.66
CA SER A 220 35.76 -11.44 13.43
C SER A 220 35.55 -12.94 13.56
N VAL A 221 34.56 -13.47 12.84
CA VAL A 221 34.19 -14.88 12.82
C VAL A 221 34.01 -15.34 11.39
N GLU A 222 34.53 -16.50 11.07
CA GLU A 222 34.33 -17.15 9.78
C GLU A 222 33.12 -18.09 9.79
N TYR A 223 32.29 -18.01 8.76
CA TYR A 223 31.16 -18.89 8.53
C TYR A 223 31.26 -19.59 7.17
N ILE A 224 30.87 -20.85 7.16
CA ILE A 224 30.62 -21.62 5.92
C ILE A 224 29.24 -22.22 6.03
N ASP A 225 28.32 -21.83 5.12
CA ASP A 225 26.96 -22.32 5.03
C ASP A 225 26.22 -22.27 6.38
N GLY A 226 26.32 -21.14 7.08
CA GLY A 226 25.68 -20.88 8.36
C GLY A 226 26.38 -21.54 9.56
N ARG A 227 27.45 -22.28 9.35
CA ARG A 227 28.22 -22.91 10.41
C ARG A 227 29.44 -22.05 10.76
N MET A 228 29.55 -21.69 12.02
CA MET A 228 30.71 -20.99 12.54
C MET A 228 31.92 -21.91 12.53
N LEU A 229 33.06 -21.42 12.03
CA LEU A 229 34.33 -22.14 12.15
C LEU A 229 34.92 -21.94 13.55
N PRO A 230 35.53 -22.98 14.15
CA PRO A 230 36.14 -22.88 15.47
C PRO A 230 37.20 -21.77 15.50
N ASN A 231 37.11 -20.89 16.48
CA ASN A 231 38.09 -19.86 16.76
C ASN A 231 38.42 -19.90 18.27
N ALA A 232 39.63 -20.16 18.62
CA ALA A 232 40.06 -20.37 20.02
C ALA A 232 39.82 -19.15 20.96
N GLU A 233 39.67 -17.95 20.41
CA GLU A 233 39.36 -16.73 21.15
C GLU A 233 37.85 -16.56 21.43
N MET A 234 37.02 -17.27 20.71
CA MET A 234 35.56 -17.12 20.70
C MET A 234 34.83 -17.90 21.78
N ASP A 235 35.38 -19.01 22.28
CA ASP A 235 34.69 -19.86 23.27
C ASP A 235 34.22 -19.10 24.53
N LYS A 236 34.82 -17.95 24.80
CA LYS A 236 34.46 -17.08 25.95
C LYS A 236 33.34 -16.05 25.64
N ARG A 237 33.03 -15.80 24.35
CA ARG A 237 32.11 -14.72 23.93
C ARG A 237 30.89 -15.20 23.15
N ILE A 238 30.78 -16.52 22.92
CA ILE A 238 29.71 -17.12 22.07
C ILE A 238 28.30 -16.76 22.53
N ASP A 239 28.03 -16.72 23.84
CA ASP A 239 26.70 -16.46 24.39
C ASP A 239 26.27 -15.00 24.17
N GLU A 240 27.15 -14.03 24.39
CA GLU A 240 26.85 -12.61 24.14
C GLU A 240 26.67 -12.31 22.64
N PHE A 241 27.47 -12.97 21.84
CA PHE A 241 27.47 -12.92 20.39
C PHE A 241 26.16 -13.43 19.78
N SER A 242 25.75 -14.64 20.16
CA SER A 242 24.49 -15.24 19.67
C SER A 242 23.28 -14.42 20.04
N LYS A 243 23.33 -13.76 21.19
CA LYS A 243 22.26 -12.84 21.63
C LYS A 243 22.23 -11.57 20.77
N LYS A 244 23.39 -10.94 20.51
CA LYS A 244 23.48 -9.73 19.68
C LYS A 244 22.98 -9.97 18.24
N VAL A 245 23.30 -11.13 17.66
CA VAL A 245 22.80 -11.54 16.33
C VAL A 245 21.29 -11.79 16.36
N LYS A 246 20.78 -12.48 17.37
CA LYS A 246 19.34 -12.71 17.53
C LYS A 246 18.56 -11.41 17.74
N ASP A 247 19.08 -10.49 18.54
CA ASP A 247 18.43 -9.19 18.78
C ASP A 247 18.36 -8.34 17.50
N ILE A 248 19.33 -8.48 16.59
CA ILE A 248 19.34 -7.77 15.30
C ILE A 248 18.47 -8.47 14.25
N ILE A 249 18.55 -9.80 14.15
CA ILE A 249 17.84 -10.60 13.14
C ILE A 249 16.42 -10.96 13.61
N GLY A 250 16.19 -11.19 14.91
CA GLY A 250 14.89 -11.54 15.47
C GLY A 250 13.83 -10.47 15.27
N ASP A 251 14.20 -9.21 15.25
CA ASP A 251 13.31 -8.10 14.87
C ASP A 251 12.83 -8.16 13.39
N ILE A 252 13.46 -9.03 12.58
CA ILE A 252 13.12 -9.19 11.15
C ILE A 252 11.91 -10.13 10.99
N ASP A 253 11.81 -11.19 11.79
CA ASP A 253 10.79 -12.22 11.65
C ASP A 253 9.42 -11.83 12.25
N GLU A 254 9.37 -10.93 13.25
CA GLU A 254 8.10 -10.50 13.87
C GLU A 254 7.31 -9.47 13.04
N ILE A 255 7.91 -8.86 12.01
CA ILE A 255 7.28 -7.79 11.23
C ILE A 255 6.55 -8.33 9.98
N GLU A 256 6.64 -9.62 9.67
CA GLU A 256 6.24 -10.16 8.34
C GLU A 256 4.76 -10.48 8.15
N ASN A 257 3.84 -10.19 9.05
CA ASN A 257 2.43 -10.50 8.80
C ASN A 257 1.61 -9.24 8.44
N PRO A 258 1.42 -8.94 7.12
CA PRO A 258 0.58 -7.82 6.67
C PRO A 258 -0.92 -8.03 6.94
N GLU A 259 -1.35 -9.19 7.43
CA GLU A 259 -2.75 -9.49 7.75
C GLU A 259 -3.21 -8.84 9.07
N ASN A 260 -2.28 -8.25 9.82
CA ASN A 260 -2.58 -7.53 11.08
C ASN A 260 -2.80 -6.02 10.90
N PHE A 261 -2.89 -5.54 9.64
CA PHE A 261 -3.19 -4.15 9.31
C PHE A 261 -4.57 -3.98 8.69
#